data_134c0c1a9e8e0942f0a1dc70cef31475
#
_entry.id   134c0c1a9e8e0942f0a1dc70cef31475
#
_cell.length_a   1.000
_cell.length_b   1.000
_cell.length_c   1.000
_cell.angle_alpha   90.00
_cell.angle_beta   90.00
_cell.angle_gamma   90.00
#
_symmetry.space_group_name_H-M   'P 1'
#
loop_
_entity.id
_entity.type
_entity.pdbx_description
1 polymer ?
#
loop_
_entity_poly.entity_id
_entity_poly.type
_entity_poly.pdbx_seq_one_letter_code
_entity_poly.pdbx_strand_id
1 'polypeptide(L)'
;METKVQEIEAAIKSAKDEATEVKNELQETKKAMEDNKADIEKKFDNIDESLKEMKKAMEQKEEKKEMTAEMAFKSVIESAEFKDGLAELKSGKSARFVTEVKTATSAVVGDVNRTQQNMTVYGPTFAGSAFINRLPKYTIGADKNRVVYCNASFTDNTDYVGEGQAVAAANTGSVVEKYREVAKVGSKLQFTAEMMSDTNYFLNWLRNQSILAINAKVDSLAWNGDGADGANAKHVYGIKGSATAFDAVAAGHDSNVENADVYSLLLACKAQIEIATNGAYSPNVVFVHPAVYTRIRGLRNANGDQITVNDIKNFLGCELVSTTRLAAGEALVCDLNAIQMHEKLGFELEVERIASTDEYAMHLRWRGNIVIPDEAKKAVVYVANIDTAIAAIAKA
;
A
#
# COMPACT_ATOMS: atom_id res chain seq x y z
N MET A 1 -71.73 -22.27 56.75
CA MET A 1 -70.47 -21.58 57.19
C MET A 1 -69.26 -22.52 57.05
N GLU A 2 -69.41 -23.80 57.42
CA GLU A 2 -68.30 -24.78 57.39
C GLU A 2 -67.70 -24.95 55.97
N THR A 3 -68.47 -24.93 54.91
CA THR A 3 -68.01 -25.08 53.49
C THR A 3 -67.09 -23.90 53.10
N LYS A 4 -67.37 -22.67 53.50
CA LYS A 4 -66.53 -21.50 53.21
C LYS A 4 -65.22 -21.47 53.91
N VAL A 5 -65.22 -22.09 55.18
CA VAL A 5 -63.97 -22.20 55.97
C VAL A 5 -63.02 -23.22 55.29
N GLN A 6 -63.52 -24.32 54.79
CA GLN A 6 -62.76 -25.35 54.08
C GLN A 6 -62.16 -24.82 52.75
N GLU A 7 -62.92 -23.99 52.02
CA GLU A 7 -62.42 -23.33 50.78
C GLU A 7 -61.30 -22.33 51.09
N ILE A 8 -61.41 -21.58 52.18
CA ILE A 8 -60.40 -20.64 52.65
C ILE A 8 -59.12 -21.39 53.10
N GLU A 9 -59.26 -22.49 53.87
CA GLU A 9 -58.11 -23.30 54.28
C GLU A 9 -57.40 -23.95 53.08
N ALA A 10 -58.12 -24.41 52.07
CA ALA A 10 -57.55 -24.93 50.82
C ALA A 10 -56.82 -23.85 50.03
N ALA A 11 -57.39 -22.66 49.97
CA ALA A 11 -56.73 -21.51 49.27
C ALA A 11 -55.46 -21.02 50.02
N ILE A 12 -55.50 -21.05 51.40
CA ILE A 12 -54.29 -20.72 52.19
C ILE A 12 -53.21 -21.79 52.05
N LYS A 13 -53.60 -23.04 51.92
CA LYS A 13 -52.61 -24.11 51.62
C LYS A 13 -52.00 -23.99 50.31
N SER A 14 -52.81 -23.78 49.20
CA SER A 14 -52.32 -23.54 47.83
C SER A 14 -51.37 -22.33 47.79
N ALA A 15 -51.74 -21.21 48.40
CA ALA A 15 -50.88 -20.02 48.47
C ALA A 15 -49.56 -20.25 49.26
N LYS A 16 -49.57 -21.12 50.28
CA LYS A 16 -48.34 -21.51 50.97
C LYS A 16 -47.45 -22.40 50.12
N ASP A 17 -48.03 -23.31 49.37
CA ASP A 17 -47.28 -24.20 48.46
C ASP A 17 -46.66 -23.39 47.34
N GLU A 18 -47.44 -22.47 46.68
CA GLU A 18 -46.93 -21.52 45.71
C GLU A 18 -45.84 -20.61 46.23
N ALA A 19 -45.99 -20.08 47.46
CA ALA A 19 -44.96 -19.24 48.07
C ALA A 19 -43.69 -20.03 48.39
N THR A 20 -43.77 -21.33 48.59
CA THR A 20 -42.62 -22.20 48.83
C THR A 20 -41.90 -22.50 47.50
N GLU A 21 -42.67 -22.71 46.44
CA GLU A 21 -42.17 -22.95 45.09
C GLU A 21 -41.44 -21.70 44.58
N VAL A 22 -42.04 -20.52 44.67
CA VAL A 22 -41.43 -19.24 44.32
C VAL A 22 -40.14 -18.97 45.13
N LYS A 23 -40.13 -19.36 46.41
CA LYS A 23 -38.91 -19.22 47.23
C LYS A 23 -37.79 -20.15 46.75
N ASN A 24 -38.10 -21.34 46.32
CA ASN A 24 -37.11 -22.27 45.74
C ASN A 24 -36.58 -21.77 44.40
N GLU A 25 -37.47 -21.32 43.51
CA GLU A 25 -37.08 -20.70 42.25
C GLU A 25 -36.20 -19.47 42.46
N LEU A 26 -36.52 -18.64 43.45
CA LEU A 26 -35.70 -17.48 43.80
C LEU A 26 -34.30 -17.88 44.32
N GLN A 27 -34.17 -19.00 45.02
CA GLN A 27 -32.87 -19.53 45.46
C GLN A 27 -32.08 -20.09 44.29
N GLU A 28 -32.73 -20.80 43.36
CA GLU A 28 -32.07 -21.30 42.16
C GLU A 28 -31.60 -20.17 41.24
N THR A 29 -32.45 -19.15 41.03
CA THR A 29 -32.05 -17.98 40.25
C THR A 29 -30.91 -17.18 40.89
N LYS A 30 -30.89 -17.03 42.21
CA LYS A 30 -29.76 -16.40 42.90
C LYS A 30 -28.47 -17.19 42.73
N LYS A 31 -28.52 -18.52 42.83
CA LYS A 31 -27.35 -19.36 42.61
C LYS A 31 -26.85 -19.27 41.16
N ALA A 32 -27.78 -19.30 40.19
CA ALA A 32 -27.43 -19.12 38.78
C ALA A 32 -26.85 -17.73 38.49
N MET A 33 -27.29 -16.69 39.17
CA MET A 33 -26.69 -15.35 39.07
C MET A 33 -25.28 -15.28 39.67
N GLU A 34 -25.03 -15.95 40.80
CA GLU A 34 -23.69 -16.05 41.41
C GLU A 34 -22.73 -16.84 40.50
N ASP A 35 -23.17 -17.96 39.95
CA ASP A 35 -22.39 -18.76 39.00
C ASP A 35 -22.08 -17.97 37.70
N ASN A 36 -23.06 -17.27 37.15
CA ASN A 36 -22.87 -16.38 36.01
C ASN A 36 -21.90 -15.22 36.31
N LYS A 37 -21.98 -14.65 37.54
CA LYS A 37 -21.04 -13.58 37.93
C LYS A 37 -19.60 -14.11 37.99
N ALA A 38 -19.39 -15.30 38.56
CA ALA A 38 -18.08 -15.94 38.63
C ALA A 38 -17.53 -16.28 37.23
N ASP A 39 -18.42 -16.69 36.30
CA ASP A 39 -18.04 -16.94 34.90
C ASP A 39 -17.73 -15.65 34.13
N ILE A 40 -18.43 -14.58 34.41
CA ILE A 40 -18.15 -13.24 33.85
C ILE A 40 -16.79 -12.72 34.35
N GLU A 41 -16.51 -12.84 35.69
CA GLU A 41 -15.22 -12.45 36.24
C GLU A 41 -14.07 -13.22 35.57
N LYS A 42 -14.19 -14.54 35.40
CA LYS A 42 -13.18 -15.35 34.70
C LYS A 42 -13.00 -14.92 33.24
N LYS A 43 -14.07 -14.55 32.57
CA LYS A 43 -13.99 -14.03 31.19
C LYS A 43 -13.32 -12.66 31.14
N PHE A 44 -13.54 -11.80 32.12
CA PHE A 44 -12.84 -10.53 32.25
C PHE A 44 -11.34 -10.72 32.49
N ASP A 45 -10.95 -11.63 33.37
CA ASP A 45 -9.55 -11.95 33.63
C ASP A 45 -8.85 -12.49 32.35
N ASN A 46 -9.52 -13.38 31.62
CA ASN A 46 -9.02 -13.89 30.36
C ASN A 46 -8.90 -12.80 29.29
N ILE A 47 -9.84 -11.84 29.26
CA ILE A 47 -9.77 -10.68 28.33
C ILE A 47 -8.62 -9.77 28.76
N ASP A 48 -8.40 -9.54 30.03
CA ASP A 48 -7.28 -8.72 30.52
C ASP A 48 -5.91 -9.38 30.23
N GLU A 49 -5.81 -10.71 30.33
CA GLU A 49 -4.60 -11.44 29.92
C GLU A 49 -4.40 -11.33 28.41
N SER A 50 -5.45 -11.55 27.62
CA SER A 50 -5.38 -11.40 26.15
C SER A 50 -5.04 -9.97 25.71
N LEU A 51 -5.54 -8.96 26.43
CA LEU A 51 -5.17 -7.56 26.22
C LEU A 51 -3.71 -7.27 26.57
N LYS A 52 -3.19 -7.87 27.63
CA LYS A 52 -1.77 -7.75 27.99
C LYS A 52 -0.87 -8.45 26.96
N GLU A 53 -1.29 -9.64 26.48
CA GLU A 53 -0.57 -10.34 25.42
C GLU A 53 -0.64 -9.57 24.08
N MET A 54 -1.80 -9.02 23.74
CA MET A 54 -1.93 -8.16 22.55
C MET A 54 -1.12 -6.87 22.67
N LYS A 55 -1.08 -6.22 23.84
CA LYS A 55 -0.19 -5.08 24.09
C LYS A 55 1.27 -5.45 23.93
N LYS A 56 1.72 -6.56 24.53
CA LYS A 56 3.08 -7.07 24.35
C LYS A 56 3.37 -7.42 22.90
N ALA A 57 2.42 -8.03 22.19
CA ALA A 57 2.57 -8.36 20.77
C ALA A 57 2.53 -7.10 19.87
N MET A 58 1.81 -6.06 20.26
CA MET A 58 1.83 -4.75 19.59
C MET A 58 3.15 -4.01 19.85
N GLU A 59 3.61 -3.97 21.10
CA GLU A 59 4.93 -3.41 21.44
C GLU A 59 6.06 -4.15 20.71
N GLN A 60 6.02 -5.49 20.66
CA GLN A 60 6.97 -6.27 19.85
C GLN A 60 6.78 -6.11 18.34
N LYS A 61 5.57 -5.78 17.86
CA LYS A 61 5.33 -5.42 16.45
C LYS A 61 5.71 -3.98 16.15
N GLU A 62 5.57 -3.07 17.09
CA GLU A 62 6.06 -1.70 16.98
C GLU A 62 7.59 -1.68 17.01
N GLU A 63 8.26 -2.44 17.89
CA GLU A 63 9.71 -2.63 17.82
C GLU A 63 10.18 -3.30 16.51
N LYS A 64 9.36 -4.17 15.91
CA LYS A 64 9.65 -4.75 14.58
C LYS A 64 9.21 -3.84 13.41
N LYS A 65 8.34 -2.86 13.64
CA LYS A 65 7.80 -1.99 12.58
C LYS A 65 8.56 -0.69 12.40
N GLU A 66 9.36 -0.30 13.38
CA GLU A 66 10.25 0.85 13.32
C GLU A 66 11.72 0.41 13.26
N MET A 67 12.06 -0.47 12.36
CA MET A 67 13.42 -0.45 11.85
C MET A 67 13.50 0.78 10.93
N THR A 68 13.73 1.94 11.53
CA THR A 68 14.09 3.14 10.79
C THR A 68 15.30 2.79 9.91
N ALA A 69 15.43 3.43 8.75
CA ALA A 69 16.63 3.25 7.91
C ALA A 69 17.92 3.38 8.74
N GLU A 70 17.89 4.17 9.78
CA GLU A 70 18.95 4.35 10.77
C GLU A 70 19.23 3.10 11.61
N MET A 71 18.19 2.42 12.10
CA MET A 71 18.34 1.15 12.85
C MET A 71 18.78 0.00 11.94
N ALA A 72 18.24 -0.08 10.73
CA ALA A 72 18.67 -1.05 9.74
C ALA A 72 20.14 -0.78 9.33
N PHE A 73 20.55 0.48 9.14
CA PHE A 73 21.92 0.86 8.89
C PHE A 73 22.83 0.60 10.09
N LYS A 74 22.38 0.94 11.29
CA LYS A 74 23.15 0.70 12.51
C LYS A 74 23.35 -0.81 12.75
N SER A 75 22.32 -1.63 12.53
CA SER A 75 22.45 -3.08 12.62
C SER A 75 23.40 -3.65 11.57
N VAL A 76 23.44 -3.07 10.37
CA VAL A 76 24.39 -3.45 9.32
C VAL A 76 25.82 -3.02 9.65
N ILE A 77 26.01 -1.80 10.17
CA ILE A 77 27.33 -1.30 10.59
C ILE A 77 27.86 -2.03 11.82
N GLU A 78 26.97 -2.45 12.71
CA GLU A 78 27.29 -3.21 13.94
C GLU A 78 27.39 -4.71 13.67
N SER A 79 26.89 -5.21 12.52
CA SER A 79 27.00 -6.61 12.14
C SER A 79 28.45 -7.07 12.01
N ALA A 80 28.70 -8.28 12.42
CA ALA A 80 30.02 -8.92 12.27
C ALA A 80 30.47 -8.92 10.81
N GLU A 81 29.55 -9.21 9.90
CA GLU A 81 29.76 -9.23 8.45
C GLU A 81 30.23 -7.89 7.88
N PHE A 82 29.70 -6.77 8.38
CA PHE A 82 30.16 -5.44 7.95
C PHE A 82 31.54 -5.12 8.50
N LYS A 83 31.82 -5.49 9.76
CA LYS A 83 33.14 -5.27 10.39
C LYS A 83 34.20 -6.15 9.73
N ASP A 84 33.86 -7.39 9.42
CA ASP A 84 34.74 -8.32 8.73
C ASP A 84 34.98 -7.88 7.27
N GLY A 85 33.93 -7.45 6.57
CA GLY A 85 34.04 -6.88 5.24
C GLY A 85 34.85 -5.57 5.21
N LEU A 86 34.75 -4.73 6.25
CA LEU A 86 35.61 -3.56 6.40
C LEU A 86 37.07 -3.92 6.65
N ALA A 87 37.32 -5.01 7.39
CA ALA A 87 38.64 -5.56 7.59
C ALA A 87 39.22 -6.15 6.30
N GLU A 88 38.38 -6.84 5.49
CA GLU A 88 38.75 -7.33 4.17
C GLU A 88 39.05 -6.21 3.18
N LEU A 89 38.26 -5.12 3.18
CA LEU A 89 38.52 -3.92 2.38
C LEU A 89 39.86 -3.27 2.75
N LYS A 90 40.17 -3.19 4.05
CA LYS A 90 41.48 -2.71 4.50
C LYS A 90 42.66 -3.60 4.05
N SER A 91 42.37 -4.87 3.78
CA SER A 91 43.35 -5.84 3.23
C SER A 91 43.45 -5.81 1.70
N GLY A 92 42.68 -4.95 1.01
CA GLY A 92 42.73 -4.81 -0.46
C GLY A 92 41.82 -5.73 -1.25
N LYS A 93 40.87 -6.41 -0.59
CA LYS A 93 39.84 -7.24 -1.24
C LYS A 93 38.54 -6.47 -1.42
N SER A 94 37.71 -6.85 -2.39
CA SER A 94 36.36 -6.33 -2.54
C SER A 94 35.40 -7.02 -1.58
N ALA A 95 34.49 -6.28 -0.91
CA ALA A 95 33.46 -6.83 -0.04
C ALA A 95 32.08 -6.45 -0.57
N ARG A 96 31.14 -7.39 -0.51
CA ARG A 96 29.76 -7.23 -0.95
C ARG A 96 28.81 -7.38 0.24
N PHE A 97 27.97 -6.37 0.48
CA PHE A 97 26.95 -6.40 1.52
C PHE A 97 25.58 -6.39 0.87
N VAL A 98 24.73 -7.36 1.22
CA VAL A 98 23.35 -7.42 0.77
C VAL A 98 22.47 -7.17 1.96
N THR A 99 21.79 -6.04 2.01
CA THR A 99 20.76 -5.75 3.02
C THR A 99 19.41 -5.56 2.37
N GLU A 100 18.41 -6.26 2.87
CA GLU A 100 17.02 -5.95 2.55
C GLU A 100 16.59 -4.72 3.36
N VAL A 101 16.72 -3.54 2.78
CA VAL A 101 16.15 -2.33 3.38
C VAL A 101 14.65 -2.35 3.11
N LYS A 102 13.88 -2.87 4.06
CA LYS A 102 12.42 -2.68 4.05
C LYS A 102 12.16 -1.18 4.17
N THR A 103 11.43 -0.66 3.23
CA THR A 103 11.08 0.74 2.99
C THR A 103 10.98 1.58 4.26
N ALA A 104 11.91 2.50 4.45
CA ALA A 104 11.85 3.48 5.53
C ALA A 104 10.75 4.50 5.22
N THR A 105 9.66 4.40 5.93
CA THR A 105 8.68 5.47 6.01
C THR A 105 9.19 6.51 6.98
N SER A 106 9.30 7.74 6.51
CA SER A 106 9.66 8.95 7.27
C SER A 106 11.11 9.03 7.77
N ALA A 107 11.90 9.89 7.16
CA ALA A 107 13.20 10.26 7.67
C ALA A 107 13.02 11.07 8.98
N VAL A 108 13.15 10.41 10.10
CA VAL A 108 13.40 11.11 11.37
C VAL A 108 14.86 11.54 11.35
N VAL A 109 15.07 12.84 11.23
CA VAL A 109 16.39 13.43 11.45
C VAL A 109 16.71 13.25 12.92
N GLY A 110 17.62 12.32 13.24
CA GLY A 110 18.11 12.12 14.60
C GLY A 110 18.72 13.41 15.13
N ASP A 111 18.35 13.75 16.35
CA ASP A 111 18.84 14.93 17.07
C ASP A 111 20.35 14.81 17.29
N VAL A 112 21.13 15.47 16.43
CA VAL A 112 22.61 15.55 16.56
C VAL A 112 22.96 16.75 17.41
N ASN A 113 22.59 16.71 18.67
CA ASN A 113 22.93 17.74 19.61
C ASN A 113 24.15 17.33 20.47
N ARG A 114 25.33 17.45 19.91
CA ARG A 114 26.55 17.41 20.70
C ARG A 114 27.44 18.60 20.33
N THR A 115 27.53 19.55 21.28
CA THR A 115 28.26 20.80 21.22
C THR A 115 27.71 21.84 20.24
N GLN A 116 27.55 23.05 20.66
CA GLN A 116 27.03 24.29 20.05
C GLN A 116 27.33 24.58 18.55
N GLN A 117 27.67 23.60 17.76
CA GLN A 117 27.78 23.68 16.32
C GLN A 117 26.64 22.85 15.71
N ASN A 118 25.65 23.55 15.15
CA ASN A 118 24.61 22.94 14.33
C ASN A 118 25.26 22.36 13.06
N MET A 119 25.67 21.08 13.12
CA MET A 119 26.15 20.34 11.95
C MET A 119 25.01 19.76 11.13
N THR A 120 23.94 20.51 10.92
CA THR A 120 22.83 20.08 10.06
C THR A 120 23.25 20.28 8.60
N VAL A 121 23.44 19.19 7.88
CA VAL A 121 23.72 19.25 6.44
C VAL A 121 22.38 19.37 5.72
N TYR A 122 22.16 20.50 5.10
CA TYR A 122 21.03 20.72 4.21
C TYR A 122 21.39 20.19 2.82
N GLY A 123 20.59 19.30 2.29
CA GLY A 123 20.78 18.70 0.98
C GLY A 123 19.54 18.82 0.11
N PRO A 124 19.60 18.35 -1.13
CA PRO A 124 18.45 18.34 -2.02
C PRO A 124 17.31 17.50 -1.42
N THR A 125 16.10 18.03 -1.51
CA THR A 125 14.91 17.32 -1.11
C THR A 125 14.44 16.43 -2.26
N PHE A 126 14.25 15.14 -2.00
CA PHE A 126 13.69 14.21 -2.97
C PHE A 126 12.17 14.07 -2.74
N ALA A 127 11.42 13.94 -3.83
CA ALA A 127 10.00 13.67 -3.73
C ALA A 127 9.77 12.32 -3.07
N GLY A 128 8.80 12.24 -2.16
CA GLY A 128 8.42 11.00 -1.49
C GLY A 128 7.98 9.93 -2.48
N SER A 129 8.18 8.67 -2.11
CA SER A 129 7.75 7.51 -2.90
C SER A 129 6.25 7.33 -2.76
N ALA A 130 5.49 7.75 -3.76
CA ALA A 130 4.04 7.67 -3.75
C ALA A 130 3.53 6.31 -4.25
N PHE A 131 4.16 5.76 -5.29
CA PHE A 131 3.78 4.51 -5.94
C PHE A 131 4.41 3.31 -5.26
N ILE A 132 5.75 3.28 -5.13
CA ILE A 132 6.50 2.11 -4.64
C ILE A 132 6.03 1.65 -3.25
N ASN A 133 5.62 2.58 -2.39
CA ASN A 133 5.20 2.28 -1.03
C ASN A 133 3.79 1.67 -0.95
N ARG A 134 2.99 1.78 -2.02
CA ARG A 134 1.61 1.31 -2.07
C ARG A 134 1.40 0.10 -2.95
N LEU A 135 2.26 -0.09 -3.95
CA LEU A 135 2.14 -1.21 -4.87
C LEU A 135 2.40 -2.55 -4.16
N PRO A 136 1.62 -3.60 -4.46
CA PRO A 136 1.91 -4.94 -4.00
C PRO A 136 3.24 -5.44 -4.58
N LYS A 137 4.13 -5.92 -3.71
CA LYS A 137 5.48 -6.36 -4.06
C LYS A 137 5.57 -7.88 -4.10
N TYR A 138 6.15 -8.39 -5.19
CA TYR A 138 6.40 -9.80 -5.41
C TYR A 138 7.90 -10.03 -5.62
N THR A 139 8.44 -11.07 -5.02
CA THR A 139 9.87 -11.42 -5.15
C THR A 139 10.09 -12.32 -6.35
N ILE A 140 11.08 -11.97 -7.18
CA ILE A 140 11.55 -12.80 -8.29
C ILE A 140 12.68 -13.70 -7.76
N GLY A 141 12.65 -15.00 -8.09
CA GLY A 141 13.73 -15.92 -7.70
C GLY A 141 15.09 -15.48 -8.24
N ALA A 142 16.15 -15.77 -7.47
CA ALA A 142 17.51 -15.29 -7.74
C ALA A 142 18.07 -15.72 -9.11
N ASP A 143 17.64 -16.88 -9.61
CA ASP A 143 18.01 -17.48 -10.89
C ASP A 143 17.23 -16.90 -12.09
N LYS A 144 16.16 -16.15 -11.87
CA LYS A 144 15.26 -15.63 -12.90
C LYS A 144 15.55 -14.18 -13.24
N ASN A 145 15.54 -13.86 -14.55
CA ASN A 145 15.78 -12.48 -15.04
C ASN A 145 14.55 -11.88 -15.75
N ARG A 146 13.42 -12.59 -15.73
CA ARG A 146 12.17 -12.15 -16.34
C ARG A 146 10.99 -12.59 -15.51
N VAL A 147 9.91 -11.84 -15.57
CA VAL A 147 8.59 -12.20 -15.05
C VAL A 147 7.74 -12.62 -16.22
N VAL A 148 7.21 -13.81 -16.17
CA VAL A 148 6.27 -14.33 -17.17
C VAL A 148 4.87 -14.21 -16.60
N TYR A 149 3.94 -13.74 -17.40
CA TYR A 149 2.53 -13.68 -17.08
C TYR A 149 1.69 -14.09 -18.28
N CYS A 150 0.56 -14.68 -18.02
CA CYS A 150 -0.34 -15.18 -19.06
C CYS A 150 -1.55 -14.27 -19.18
N ASN A 151 -1.85 -13.84 -20.40
CA ASN A 151 -3.12 -13.20 -20.73
C ASN A 151 -4.03 -14.25 -21.34
N ALA A 152 -5.17 -14.49 -20.71
CA ALA A 152 -6.18 -15.40 -21.23
C ALA A 152 -7.35 -14.59 -21.80
N SER A 153 -7.86 -14.98 -22.97
CA SER A 153 -9.11 -14.51 -23.50
C SER A 153 -10.15 -15.61 -23.38
N PHE A 154 -11.31 -15.28 -22.87
CA PHE A 154 -12.45 -16.21 -22.77
C PHE A 154 -13.71 -15.48 -23.26
N THR A 155 -14.48 -16.15 -24.09
CA THR A 155 -15.80 -15.66 -24.51
C THR A 155 -16.86 -16.58 -23.92
N ASP A 156 -17.69 -16.00 -23.07
CA ASP A 156 -18.82 -16.71 -22.49
C ASP A 156 -19.99 -16.71 -23.48
N ASN A 157 -20.44 -17.90 -23.84
CA ASN A 157 -21.62 -18.13 -24.69
C ASN A 157 -22.74 -18.81 -23.88
N THR A 158 -22.72 -18.65 -22.55
CA THR A 158 -23.77 -19.22 -21.69
C THR A 158 -25.08 -18.49 -21.94
N ASP A 159 -26.11 -19.23 -22.35
CA ASP A 159 -27.45 -18.71 -22.59
C ASP A 159 -28.48 -19.76 -22.20
N TYR A 160 -29.75 -19.36 -22.21
CA TYR A 160 -30.86 -20.30 -22.01
C TYR A 160 -30.91 -21.33 -23.13
N VAL A 161 -31.07 -22.59 -22.76
CA VAL A 161 -31.18 -23.71 -23.72
C VAL A 161 -32.59 -24.30 -23.63
N GLY A 162 -33.29 -24.27 -24.74
CA GLY A 162 -34.59 -24.91 -24.84
C GLY A 162 -34.48 -26.43 -24.83
N GLU A 163 -35.57 -27.11 -24.48
CA GLU A 163 -35.65 -28.58 -24.49
C GLU A 163 -35.32 -29.12 -25.89
N GLY A 164 -34.34 -30.03 -25.98
CA GLY A 164 -33.91 -30.65 -27.23
C GLY A 164 -33.00 -29.72 -28.11
N GLN A 165 -32.61 -28.55 -27.64
CA GLN A 165 -31.72 -27.67 -28.38
C GLN A 165 -30.24 -27.95 -28.01
N ALA A 166 -29.36 -27.68 -28.95
CA ALA A 166 -27.91 -27.81 -28.73
C ALA A 166 -27.42 -26.71 -27.80
N VAL A 167 -26.62 -27.06 -26.81
CA VAL A 167 -25.90 -26.09 -25.94
C VAL A 167 -24.84 -25.38 -26.76
N ALA A 168 -24.81 -24.05 -26.71
CA ALA A 168 -23.74 -23.28 -27.36
C ALA A 168 -22.39 -23.66 -26.78
N ALA A 169 -21.42 -23.94 -27.64
CA ALA A 169 -20.08 -24.23 -27.20
C ALA A 169 -19.42 -22.95 -26.68
N ALA A 170 -18.91 -22.96 -25.44
CA ALA A 170 -18.06 -21.90 -24.95
C ALA A 170 -16.78 -21.84 -25.80
N ASN A 171 -16.35 -20.65 -26.18
CA ASN A 171 -15.06 -20.50 -26.82
C ASN A 171 -13.97 -20.79 -25.80
N THR A 172 -13.12 -21.77 -26.07
CA THR A 172 -12.04 -22.18 -25.17
C THR A 172 -10.99 -21.09 -24.96
N GLY A 173 -11.10 -19.95 -25.66
CA GLY A 173 -10.18 -18.84 -25.51
C GLY A 173 -8.75 -19.16 -25.94
N SER A 174 -7.89 -18.17 -25.86
CA SER A 174 -6.45 -18.35 -26.07
C SER A 174 -5.70 -17.85 -24.84
N VAL A 175 -4.62 -18.56 -24.49
CA VAL A 175 -3.68 -18.12 -23.44
C VAL A 175 -2.40 -17.70 -24.15
N VAL A 176 -2.02 -16.44 -23.97
CA VAL A 176 -0.81 -15.88 -24.54
C VAL A 176 0.16 -15.54 -23.42
N GLU A 177 1.33 -16.14 -23.44
CA GLU A 177 2.42 -15.81 -22.53
C GLU A 177 3.06 -14.48 -22.93
N LYS A 178 3.21 -13.58 -21.98
CA LYS A 178 4.00 -12.36 -22.10
C LYS A 178 5.04 -12.32 -20.99
N TYR A 179 6.11 -11.61 -21.23
CA TYR A 179 7.15 -11.46 -20.22
C TYR A 179 7.60 -10.01 -20.09
N ARG A 180 8.17 -9.68 -18.94
CA ARG A 180 8.87 -8.44 -18.66
C ARG A 180 10.24 -8.78 -18.13
N GLU A 181 11.28 -8.21 -18.71
CA GLU A 181 12.63 -8.38 -18.24
C GLU A 181 12.90 -7.51 -17.01
N VAL A 182 13.78 -7.98 -16.13
CA VAL A 182 14.15 -7.25 -14.91
C VAL A 182 15.04 -6.08 -15.28
N ALA A 183 14.56 -4.86 -15.04
CA ALA A 183 15.34 -3.64 -15.19
C ALA A 183 16.31 -3.47 -14.01
N LYS A 184 17.43 -2.77 -14.26
CA LYS A 184 18.42 -2.41 -13.24
C LYS A 184 18.51 -0.89 -13.16
N VAL A 185 18.27 -0.35 -11.98
CA VAL A 185 18.49 1.06 -11.65
C VAL A 185 19.62 1.14 -10.65
N GLY A 186 20.60 1.99 -10.87
CA GLY A 186 21.74 2.09 -9.97
C GLY A 186 22.34 3.48 -9.93
N SER A 187 23.06 3.76 -8.86
CA SER A 187 23.86 4.96 -8.69
C SER A 187 25.21 4.60 -8.08
N LYS A 188 26.22 5.39 -8.38
CA LYS A 188 27.60 5.24 -7.88
C LYS A 188 27.97 6.50 -7.11
N LEU A 189 28.54 6.30 -5.95
CA LEU A 189 29.11 7.35 -5.13
C LEU A 189 30.58 7.06 -4.88
N GLN A 190 31.47 8.04 -5.10
CA GLN A 190 32.92 7.91 -4.83
C GLN A 190 33.32 8.87 -3.72
N PHE A 191 34.23 8.42 -2.84
CA PHE A 191 34.80 9.21 -1.76
C PHE A 191 36.22 8.70 -1.43
N THR A 192 37.06 9.57 -0.91
CA THR A 192 38.44 9.22 -0.59
C THR A 192 38.54 8.46 0.73
N ALA A 193 39.62 7.70 0.91
CA ALA A 193 39.88 6.98 2.15
C ALA A 193 40.00 7.92 3.35
N GLU A 194 40.58 9.12 3.16
CA GLU A 194 40.69 10.18 4.19
C GLU A 194 39.29 10.66 4.63
N MET A 195 38.39 10.90 3.68
CA MET A 195 36.99 11.29 3.96
C MET A 195 36.24 10.22 4.74
N MET A 196 36.56 8.94 4.52
CA MET A 196 35.99 7.82 5.26
C MET A 196 36.49 7.76 6.71
N SER A 197 37.76 8.19 6.96
CA SER A 197 38.34 8.18 8.31
C SER A 197 37.91 9.40 9.14
N ASP A 198 37.80 10.55 8.50
CA ASP A 198 37.69 11.84 9.22
C ASP A 198 36.26 12.32 9.39
N THR A 199 35.32 11.87 8.52
CA THR A 199 33.95 12.41 8.46
C THR A 199 32.86 11.34 8.40
N ASN A 200 32.78 10.45 9.38
CA ASN A 200 31.73 9.43 9.48
C ASN A 200 30.29 10.02 9.39
N TYR A 201 30.11 11.23 9.90
CA TYR A 201 28.84 11.95 9.86
C TYR A 201 28.40 12.29 8.42
N PHE A 202 29.30 12.83 7.60
CA PHE A 202 29.01 13.18 6.21
C PHE A 202 28.73 11.93 5.36
N LEU A 203 29.44 10.86 5.61
CA LEU A 203 29.19 9.58 4.91
C LEU A 203 27.81 8.99 5.21
N ASN A 204 27.36 9.06 6.46
CA ASN A 204 26.03 8.61 6.84
C ASN A 204 24.94 9.46 6.16
N TRP A 205 25.13 10.79 6.16
CA TRP A 205 24.23 11.69 5.44
C TRP A 205 24.20 11.35 3.94
N LEU A 206 25.35 11.15 3.31
CA LEU A 206 25.51 10.89 1.89
C LEU A 206 24.84 9.55 1.50
N ARG A 207 24.98 8.52 2.34
CA ARG A 207 24.26 7.25 2.19
C ARG A 207 22.76 7.42 2.22
N ASN A 208 22.24 8.14 3.20
CA ASN A 208 20.81 8.40 3.33
C ASN A 208 20.29 9.16 2.12
N GLN A 209 21.01 10.17 1.64
CA GLN A 209 20.64 10.91 0.44
C GLN A 209 20.65 10.02 -0.82
N SER A 210 21.61 9.13 -0.93
CA SER A 210 21.69 8.19 -2.07
C SER A 210 20.51 7.21 -2.10
N ILE A 211 20.09 6.72 -0.92
CA ILE A 211 18.89 5.84 -0.81
C ILE A 211 17.63 6.62 -1.17
N LEU A 212 17.49 7.85 -0.69
CA LEU A 212 16.35 8.69 -1.04
C LEU A 212 16.32 9.00 -2.54
N ALA A 213 17.49 9.26 -3.13
CA ALA A 213 17.62 9.54 -4.55
C ALA A 213 17.22 8.33 -5.43
N ILE A 214 17.71 7.12 -5.08
CA ILE A 214 17.36 5.92 -5.84
C ILE A 214 15.88 5.55 -5.68
N ASN A 215 15.32 5.67 -4.46
CA ASN A 215 13.89 5.49 -4.22
C ASN A 215 13.06 6.47 -5.05
N ALA A 216 13.43 7.75 -5.03
CA ALA A 216 12.77 8.77 -5.82
C ALA A 216 12.88 8.51 -7.33
N LYS A 217 14.00 7.97 -7.81
CA LYS A 217 14.18 7.60 -9.21
C LYS A 217 13.34 6.39 -9.60
N VAL A 218 13.35 5.33 -8.79
CA VAL A 218 12.53 4.14 -9.04
C VAL A 218 11.03 4.49 -9.03
N ASP A 219 10.58 5.34 -8.09
CA ASP A 219 9.21 5.83 -8.03
C ASP A 219 8.84 6.65 -9.28
N SER A 220 9.74 7.49 -9.77
CA SER A 220 9.55 8.22 -11.03
C SER A 220 9.47 7.29 -12.23
N LEU A 221 10.29 6.24 -12.27
CA LEU A 221 10.27 5.23 -13.33
C LEU A 221 9.04 4.33 -13.23
N ALA A 222 8.55 4.07 -12.03
CA ALA A 222 7.29 3.37 -11.83
C ALA A 222 6.11 4.11 -12.47
N TRP A 223 6.16 5.43 -12.50
CA TRP A 223 5.16 6.25 -13.17
C TRP A 223 5.43 6.39 -14.68
N ASN A 224 6.63 6.90 -15.06
CA ASN A 224 6.97 7.33 -16.42
C ASN A 224 7.90 6.38 -17.18
N GLY A 225 8.17 5.18 -16.69
CA GLY A 225 9.03 4.23 -17.39
C GLY A 225 8.52 3.94 -18.80
N ASP A 226 9.41 3.93 -19.77
CA ASP A 226 9.08 3.68 -21.18
C ASP A 226 9.04 2.19 -21.54
N GLY A 227 9.55 1.33 -20.65
CA GLY A 227 9.59 -0.12 -20.87
C GLY A 227 10.40 -0.55 -22.09
N ALA A 228 11.30 0.31 -22.58
CA ALA A 228 12.08 0.00 -23.76
C ALA A 228 13.09 -1.13 -23.50
N ASP A 229 13.13 -2.10 -24.39
CA ASP A 229 14.11 -3.18 -24.39
C ASP A 229 15.34 -2.75 -25.20
N GLY A 230 16.13 -1.82 -24.65
CA GLY A 230 17.39 -1.40 -25.26
C GLY A 230 18.42 -2.52 -25.28
N ALA A 231 19.35 -2.47 -26.22
CA ALA A 231 20.41 -3.45 -26.35
C ALA A 231 21.30 -3.54 -25.09
N ASN A 232 21.52 -2.39 -24.43
CA ASN A 232 22.43 -2.26 -23.30
C ASN A 232 21.72 -2.10 -21.93
N ALA A 233 20.44 -1.78 -21.91
CA ALA A 233 19.67 -1.58 -20.69
C ALA A 233 18.21 -1.96 -20.90
N LYS A 234 17.66 -2.64 -19.91
CA LYS A 234 16.22 -2.92 -19.83
C LYS A 234 15.58 -1.83 -18.97
N HIS A 235 14.50 -1.26 -19.47
CA HIS A 235 13.81 -0.18 -18.79
C HIS A 235 12.63 -0.67 -17.97
N VAL A 236 12.26 0.10 -16.95
CA VAL A 236 11.08 -0.18 -16.14
C VAL A 236 9.83 0.16 -16.95
N TYR A 237 8.83 -0.70 -16.89
CA TYR A 237 7.50 -0.42 -17.45
C TYR A 237 6.73 0.51 -16.52
N GLY A 238 6.46 1.72 -17.00
CA GLY A 238 5.70 2.72 -16.27
C GLY A 238 4.19 2.46 -16.29
N ILE A 239 3.54 2.83 -15.20
CA ILE A 239 2.08 2.73 -15.07
C ILE A 239 1.40 3.59 -16.12
N LYS A 240 1.89 4.81 -16.35
CA LYS A 240 1.32 5.77 -17.32
C LYS A 240 1.19 5.19 -18.73
N GLY A 241 2.22 4.51 -19.22
CA GLY A 241 2.22 3.90 -20.57
C GLY A 241 1.33 2.67 -20.70
N SER A 242 0.94 2.06 -19.57
CA SER A 242 0.10 0.86 -19.52
C SER A 242 -1.35 1.15 -19.12
N ALA A 243 -1.63 2.35 -18.58
CA ALA A 243 -2.96 2.74 -18.15
C ALA A 243 -3.91 2.96 -19.33
N THR A 244 -5.19 2.70 -19.11
CA THR A 244 -6.26 3.04 -20.04
C THR A 244 -6.53 4.55 -19.97
N ALA A 245 -6.63 5.21 -21.11
CA ALA A 245 -7.01 6.62 -21.13
C ALA A 245 -8.47 6.80 -20.66
N PHE A 246 -8.73 7.93 -20.02
CA PHE A 246 -10.11 8.30 -19.68
C PHE A 246 -10.93 8.53 -20.96
N ASP A 247 -12.12 7.97 -20.97
CA ASP A 247 -13.11 8.12 -22.04
C ASP A 247 -14.50 8.35 -21.42
N ALA A 248 -15.08 9.53 -21.66
CA ALA A 248 -16.37 9.93 -21.12
C ALA A 248 -17.50 9.02 -21.61
N VAL A 249 -17.44 8.54 -22.86
CA VAL A 249 -18.44 7.60 -23.43
C VAL A 249 -18.38 6.26 -22.73
N ALA A 250 -17.17 5.71 -22.55
CA ALA A 250 -16.97 4.45 -21.84
C ALA A 250 -17.35 4.53 -20.36
N ALA A 251 -17.27 5.72 -19.78
CA ALA A 251 -17.73 6.00 -18.41
C ALA A 251 -19.26 6.15 -18.30
N GLY A 252 -19.99 6.25 -19.41
CA GLY A 252 -21.43 6.54 -19.44
C GLY A 252 -21.77 7.99 -19.05
N HIS A 253 -20.82 8.90 -19.13
CA HIS A 253 -20.92 10.29 -18.70
C HIS A 253 -20.62 11.32 -19.81
N ASP A 254 -20.84 10.95 -21.06
CA ASP A 254 -20.62 11.86 -22.18
C ASP A 254 -21.63 13.01 -22.18
N SER A 255 -21.14 14.24 -21.99
CA SER A 255 -21.92 15.50 -22.07
C SER A 255 -23.22 15.51 -21.25
N ASN A 256 -23.28 14.83 -20.13
CA ASN A 256 -24.51 14.65 -19.35
C ASN A 256 -24.43 15.08 -17.88
N VAL A 257 -23.27 15.53 -17.40
CA VAL A 257 -23.07 15.94 -16.02
C VAL A 257 -23.30 17.43 -15.86
N GLU A 258 -24.30 17.81 -15.06
CA GLU A 258 -24.55 19.22 -14.70
C GLU A 258 -23.50 19.71 -13.68
N ASN A 259 -22.94 20.91 -13.89
CA ASN A 259 -21.91 21.50 -13.04
C ASN A 259 -20.72 20.56 -12.83
N ALA A 260 -20.23 19.97 -13.91
CA ALA A 260 -19.10 19.05 -13.85
C ALA A 260 -17.86 19.69 -13.20
N ASP A 261 -17.28 19.00 -12.26
CA ASP A 261 -16.10 19.39 -11.51
C ASP A 261 -15.06 18.23 -11.42
N VAL A 262 -13.99 18.46 -10.70
CA VAL A 262 -12.94 17.42 -10.52
C VAL A 262 -13.51 16.19 -9.81
N TYR A 263 -14.42 16.37 -8.88
CA TYR A 263 -15.03 15.26 -8.15
C TYR A 263 -15.90 14.39 -9.07
N SER A 264 -16.74 15.03 -9.90
CA SER A 264 -17.57 14.35 -10.91
C SER A 264 -16.71 13.56 -11.90
N LEU A 265 -15.56 14.13 -12.29
CA LEU A 265 -14.59 13.43 -13.14
C LEU A 265 -14.03 12.19 -12.47
N LEU A 266 -13.66 12.26 -11.19
CA LEU A 266 -13.13 11.10 -10.46
C LEU A 266 -14.19 9.99 -10.33
N LEU A 267 -15.46 10.35 -10.13
CA LEU A 267 -16.59 9.41 -10.16
C LEU A 267 -16.76 8.77 -11.55
N ALA A 268 -16.65 9.56 -12.62
CA ALA A 268 -16.70 9.06 -13.99
C ALA A 268 -15.55 8.08 -14.28
N CYS A 269 -14.33 8.38 -13.83
CA CYS A 269 -13.20 7.44 -13.93
C CYS A 269 -13.48 6.12 -13.18
N LYS A 270 -14.08 6.19 -12.00
CA LYS A 270 -14.49 5.01 -11.24
C LYS A 270 -15.53 4.20 -12.01
N ALA A 271 -16.55 4.85 -12.54
CA ALA A 271 -17.59 4.22 -13.36
C ALA A 271 -16.98 3.53 -14.59
N GLN A 272 -16.04 4.18 -15.28
CA GLN A 272 -15.33 3.57 -16.42
C GLN A 272 -14.63 2.26 -16.03
N ILE A 273 -13.95 2.21 -14.88
CA ILE A 273 -13.29 1.00 -14.39
C ILE A 273 -14.33 -0.10 -14.12
N GLU A 274 -15.37 0.21 -13.37
CA GLU A 274 -16.39 -0.75 -12.97
C GLU A 274 -17.16 -1.30 -14.18
N ILE A 275 -17.48 -0.46 -15.16
CA ILE A 275 -18.13 -0.87 -16.41
C ILE A 275 -17.18 -1.74 -17.26
N ALA A 276 -15.94 -1.28 -17.48
CA ALA A 276 -14.98 -1.99 -18.32
C ALA A 276 -14.55 -3.34 -17.75
N THR A 277 -14.68 -3.53 -16.46
CA THR A 277 -14.31 -4.77 -15.77
C THR A 277 -15.49 -5.59 -15.29
N ASN A 278 -16.72 -5.20 -15.63
CA ASN A 278 -17.95 -5.80 -15.12
C ASN A 278 -17.98 -5.94 -13.59
N GLY A 279 -17.42 -4.95 -12.88
CA GLY A 279 -17.34 -4.94 -11.42
C GLY A 279 -16.28 -5.86 -10.82
N ALA A 280 -15.40 -6.48 -11.62
CA ALA A 280 -14.35 -7.35 -11.12
C ALA A 280 -13.26 -6.57 -10.36
N TYR A 281 -13.02 -5.32 -10.72
CA TYR A 281 -12.12 -4.39 -10.05
C TYR A 281 -12.88 -3.16 -9.57
N SER A 282 -12.54 -2.70 -8.37
CA SER A 282 -13.04 -1.44 -7.83
C SER A 282 -11.87 -0.57 -7.43
N PRO A 283 -11.75 0.66 -7.95
CA PRO A 283 -10.63 1.52 -7.64
C PRO A 283 -10.56 1.83 -6.15
N ASN A 284 -9.37 1.73 -5.60
CA ASN A 284 -9.10 1.96 -4.18
C ASN A 284 -8.22 3.17 -3.92
N VAL A 285 -7.50 3.67 -4.95
CA VAL A 285 -6.61 4.82 -4.82
C VAL A 285 -6.73 5.76 -6.01
N VAL A 286 -6.64 7.04 -5.70
CA VAL A 286 -6.58 8.15 -6.68
C VAL A 286 -5.30 8.94 -6.43
N PHE A 287 -4.45 9.01 -7.44
CA PHE A 287 -3.24 9.84 -7.42
C PHE A 287 -3.50 11.14 -8.19
N VAL A 288 -3.18 12.25 -7.56
CA VAL A 288 -3.34 13.59 -8.15
C VAL A 288 -2.12 14.46 -7.88
N HIS A 289 -1.90 15.44 -8.76
CA HIS A 289 -0.90 16.48 -8.48
C HIS A 289 -1.33 17.37 -7.29
N PRO A 290 -0.41 17.93 -6.49
CA PRO A 290 -0.75 18.82 -5.36
C PRO A 290 -1.66 20.00 -5.73
N ALA A 291 -1.52 20.58 -6.92
CA ALA A 291 -2.40 21.63 -7.41
C ALA A 291 -3.86 21.17 -7.58
N VAL A 292 -4.06 19.94 -8.07
CA VAL A 292 -5.38 19.32 -8.19
C VAL A 292 -5.93 18.96 -6.83
N TYR A 293 -5.08 18.46 -5.95
CA TYR A 293 -5.46 18.15 -4.56
C TYR A 293 -5.98 19.39 -3.82
N THR A 294 -5.33 20.54 -3.99
CA THR A 294 -5.82 21.80 -3.38
C THR A 294 -7.12 22.27 -4.02
N ARG A 295 -7.32 22.06 -5.33
CA ARG A 295 -8.59 22.36 -6.03
C ARG A 295 -9.73 21.48 -5.49
N ILE A 296 -9.49 20.20 -5.26
CA ILE A 296 -10.47 19.29 -4.64
C ILE A 296 -10.83 19.76 -3.23
N ARG A 297 -9.84 20.17 -2.42
CA ARG A 297 -10.08 20.70 -1.08
C ARG A 297 -10.82 22.03 -1.07
N GLY A 298 -10.77 22.78 -2.16
CA GLY A 298 -11.49 24.03 -2.33
C GLY A 298 -12.96 23.89 -2.73
N LEU A 299 -13.42 22.66 -3.03
CA LEU A 299 -14.81 22.41 -3.40
C LEU A 299 -15.77 22.75 -2.24
N ARG A 300 -16.89 23.31 -2.59
CA ARG A 300 -17.96 23.71 -1.65
C ARG A 300 -19.26 23.05 -2.07
N ASN A 301 -20.10 22.72 -1.09
CA ASN A 301 -21.46 22.27 -1.32
C ASN A 301 -22.37 23.43 -1.78
N ALA A 302 -23.60 23.12 -2.14
CA ALA A 302 -24.59 24.11 -2.56
C ALA A 302 -24.88 25.18 -1.48
N ASN A 303 -24.65 24.87 -0.20
CA ASN A 303 -24.81 25.79 0.92
C ASN A 303 -23.57 26.66 1.18
N GLY A 304 -22.49 26.45 0.41
CA GLY A 304 -21.24 27.19 0.57
C GLY A 304 -20.26 26.59 1.60
N ASP A 305 -20.60 25.46 2.24
CA ASP A 305 -19.73 24.79 3.20
C ASP A 305 -18.62 24.04 2.47
N GLN A 306 -17.43 24.02 3.06
CA GLN A 306 -16.30 23.30 2.48
C GLN A 306 -16.50 21.79 2.61
N ILE A 307 -16.40 21.07 1.49
CA ILE A 307 -16.41 19.61 1.49
C ILE A 307 -15.09 19.11 2.06
N THR A 308 -15.14 18.29 3.10
CA THR A 308 -13.91 17.77 3.71
C THR A 308 -13.30 16.65 2.87
N VAL A 309 -11.97 16.46 2.97
CA VAL A 309 -11.29 15.35 2.28
C VAL A 309 -11.82 14.00 2.72
N ASN A 310 -12.27 13.89 3.98
CA ASN A 310 -12.88 12.67 4.49
C ASN A 310 -14.23 12.38 3.85
N ASP A 311 -15.03 13.42 3.60
CA ASP A 311 -16.30 13.25 2.88
C ASP A 311 -16.06 12.78 1.45
N ILE A 312 -15.05 13.36 0.77
CA ILE A 312 -14.65 12.95 -0.57
C ILE A 312 -14.17 11.49 -0.57
N LYS A 313 -13.35 11.10 0.40
CA LYS A 313 -12.91 9.70 0.55
C LYS A 313 -14.07 8.74 0.78
N ASN A 314 -15.00 9.11 1.64
CA ASN A 314 -16.18 8.29 1.95
C ASN A 314 -17.08 8.11 0.72
N PHE A 315 -17.31 9.16 -0.05
CA PHE A 315 -18.15 9.10 -1.25
C PHE A 315 -17.47 8.39 -2.43
N LEU A 316 -16.17 8.62 -2.66
CA LEU A 316 -15.41 7.91 -3.69
C LEU A 316 -15.12 6.46 -3.31
N GLY A 317 -15.00 6.17 -2.01
CA GLY A 317 -14.50 4.91 -1.51
C GLY A 317 -13.02 4.65 -1.81
N CYS A 318 -12.26 5.71 -2.16
CA CYS A 318 -10.88 5.65 -2.59
C CYS A 318 -9.97 6.51 -1.70
N GLU A 319 -8.72 6.08 -1.52
CA GLU A 319 -7.70 6.92 -0.90
C GLU A 319 -7.23 7.99 -1.89
N LEU A 320 -7.25 9.27 -1.48
CA LEU A 320 -6.73 10.36 -2.29
C LEU A 320 -5.27 10.67 -1.93
N VAL A 321 -4.37 10.45 -2.86
CA VAL A 321 -2.91 10.61 -2.69
C VAL A 321 -2.40 11.77 -3.52
N SER A 322 -1.76 12.74 -2.85
CA SER A 322 -1.08 13.85 -3.52
C SER A 322 0.35 13.46 -3.86
N THR A 323 0.76 13.61 -5.12
CA THR A 323 2.12 13.32 -5.56
C THR A 323 2.59 14.29 -6.65
N THR A 324 3.85 14.69 -6.56
CA THR A 324 4.52 15.52 -7.58
C THR A 324 5.02 14.71 -8.78
N ARG A 325 4.79 13.40 -8.82
CA ARG A 325 5.17 12.56 -9.96
C ARG A 325 4.27 12.74 -11.17
N LEU A 326 3.01 13.10 -10.93
CA LEU A 326 2.08 13.49 -11.96
C LEU A 326 2.34 14.95 -12.36
N ALA A 327 2.11 15.29 -13.63
CA ALA A 327 2.11 16.69 -14.07
C ALA A 327 0.87 17.44 -13.54
N ALA A 328 0.97 18.76 -13.49
CA ALA A 328 -0.17 19.58 -13.12
C ALA A 328 -1.32 19.36 -14.13
N GLY A 329 -2.47 18.94 -13.64
CA GLY A 329 -3.62 18.59 -14.46
C GLY A 329 -3.75 17.11 -14.82
N GLU A 330 -2.82 16.26 -14.42
CA GLU A 330 -2.94 14.80 -14.54
C GLU A 330 -3.61 14.18 -13.31
N ALA A 331 -4.33 13.08 -13.52
CA ALA A 331 -4.84 12.22 -12.46
C ALA A 331 -4.76 10.75 -12.86
N LEU A 332 -4.65 9.87 -11.87
CA LEU A 332 -4.69 8.43 -12.04
C LEU A 332 -5.67 7.84 -11.03
N VAL A 333 -6.65 7.10 -11.53
CA VAL A 333 -7.60 6.34 -10.72
C VAL A 333 -7.34 4.87 -10.96
N CYS A 334 -7.05 4.10 -9.93
CA CYS A 334 -6.69 2.71 -10.12
C CYS A 334 -7.09 1.82 -8.93
N ASP A 335 -7.22 0.53 -9.22
CA ASP A 335 -7.11 -0.51 -8.22
C ASP A 335 -5.65 -0.96 -8.12
N LEU A 336 -5.03 -0.78 -6.96
CA LEU A 336 -3.63 -1.16 -6.73
C LEU A 336 -3.38 -2.66 -6.92
N ASN A 337 -4.40 -3.50 -6.73
CA ASN A 337 -4.26 -4.94 -6.92
C ASN A 337 -4.04 -5.33 -8.39
N ALA A 338 -4.43 -4.45 -9.32
CA ALA A 338 -4.20 -4.63 -10.75
C ALA A 338 -2.72 -4.42 -11.15
N ILE A 339 -1.94 -3.76 -10.31
CA ILE A 339 -0.56 -3.35 -10.59
C ILE A 339 0.39 -4.15 -9.71
N GLN A 340 1.26 -4.94 -10.31
CA GLN A 340 2.19 -5.80 -9.59
C GLN A 340 3.62 -5.27 -9.75
N MET A 341 4.29 -5.02 -8.63
CA MET A 341 5.71 -4.68 -8.61
C MET A 341 6.53 -5.93 -8.30
N HIS A 342 7.34 -6.36 -9.25
CA HIS A 342 8.21 -7.51 -9.10
C HIS A 342 9.64 -7.07 -8.83
N GLU A 343 10.16 -7.40 -7.67
CA GLU A 343 11.52 -7.08 -7.24
C GLU A 343 12.39 -8.34 -7.21
N LYS A 344 13.50 -8.34 -7.95
CA LYS A 344 14.51 -9.40 -7.88
C LYS A 344 15.46 -9.15 -6.73
N LEU A 345 15.85 -7.90 -6.58
CA LEU A 345 16.66 -7.39 -5.49
C LEU A 345 16.05 -6.06 -5.06
N GLY A 346 15.79 -5.89 -3.77
CA GLY A 346 15.40 -4.60 -3.22
C GLY A 346 16.53 -3.59 -3.45
N PHE A 347 17.11 -3.06 -2.39
CA PHE A 347 18.29 -2.21 -2.54
C PHE A 347 19.54 -3.01 -2.16
N GLU A 348 20.49 -3.10 -3.09
CA GLU A 348 21.80 -3.71 -2.89
C GLU A 348 22.83 -2.58 -2.78
N LEU A 349 23.63 -2.63 -1.71
CA LEU A 349 24.76 -1.76 -1.50
C LEU A 349 26.04 -2.59 -1.64
N GLU A 350 26.91 -2.21 -2.57
CA GLU A 350 28.22 -2.81 -2.75
C GLU A 350 29.28 -1.72 -2.61
N VAL A 351 30.31 -2.00 -1.83
CA VAL A 351 31.45 -1.10 -1.63
C VAL A 351 32.68 -1.72 -2.25
N GLU A 352 33.33 -0.97 -3.14
CA GLU A 352 34.55 -1.35 -3.85
C GLU A 352 35.69 -0.38 -3.45
N ARG A 353 36.89 -0.91 -3.22
CA ARG A 353 38.09 -0.09 -3.05
C ARG A 353 38.79 0.07 -4.39
N ILE A 354 39.04 1.30 -4.80
CA ILE A 354 39.82 1.66 -5.98
C ILE A 354 41.25 1.96 -5.53
N ALA A 355 42.08 0.92 -5.58
CA ALA A 355 43.45 1.02 -5.02
C ALA A 355 44.37 2.00 -5.80
N SER A 356 44.06 2.31 -7.06
CA SER A 356 44.84 3.22 -7.89
C SER A 356 44.74 4.69 -7.44
N THR A 357 43.63 5.07 -6.82
CA THR A 357 43.37 6.46 -6.40
C THR A 357 43.14 6.60 -4.89
N ASP A 358 43.26 5.48 -4.14
CA ASP A 358 42.92 5.36 -2.72
C ASP A 358 41.52 5.90 -2.39
N GLU A 359 40.56 5.52 -3.25
CA GLU A 359 39.17 5.88 -3.16
C GLU A 359 38.32 4.66 -2.87
N TYR A 360 37.11 4.91 -2.33
CA TYR A 360 36.04 3.93 -2.21
C TYR A 360 34.90 4.32 -3.12
N ALA A 361 34.33 3.32 -3.81
CA ALA A 361 33.14 3.48 -4.60
C ALA A 361 31.98 2.70 -3.95
N MET A 362 30.90 3.37 -3.67
CA MET A 362 29.67 2.77 -3.17
C MET A 362 28.66 2.69 -4.30
N HIS A 363 28.25 1.47 -4.63
CA HIS A 363 27.28 1.18 -5.67
C HIS A 363 25.95 0.84 -5.01
N LEU A 364 24.92 1.64 -5.26
CA LEU A 364 23.55 1.30 -4.92
C LEU A 364 22.83 0.79 -6.17
N ARG A 365 22.12 -0.32 -6.01
CA ARG A 365 21.39 -0.96 -7.12
C ARG A 365 20.01 -1.39 -6.65
N TRP A 366 19.06 -1.28 -7.56
CA TRP A 366 17.74 -1.87 -7.46
C TRP A 366 17.44 -2.65 -8.73
N ARG A 367 16.75 -3.78 -8.62
CA ARG A 367 16.41 -4.62 -9.75
C ARG A 367 14.96 -5.08 -9.65
N GLY A 368 14.16 -4.73 -10.64
CA GLY A 368 12.75 -5.10 -10.66
C GLY A 368 12.06 -4.63 -11.94
N ASN A 369 10.78 -4.88 -12.03
CA ASN A 369 9.91 -4.31 -13.05
C ASN A 369 8.45 -4.30 -12.57
N ILE A 370 7.60 -3.56 -13.28
CA ILE A 370 6.16 -3.50 -13.04
C ILE A 370 5.45 -4.32 -14.11
N VAL A 371 4.45 -5.08 -13.68
CA VAL A 371 3.59 -5.88 -14.55
C VAL A 371 2.15 -5.48 -14.33
N ILE A 372 1.46 -5.16 -15.41
CA ILE A 372 0.02 -4.95 -15.45
C ILE A 372 -0.51 -5.89 -16.54
N PRO A 373 -1.20 -6.99 -16.20
CA PRO A 373 -1.83 -7.88 -17.18
C PRO A 373 -2.81 -7.10 -18.05
N ASP A 374 -3.00 -7.50 -19.31
CA ASP A 374 -3.79 -6.72 -20.27
C ASP A 374 -5.24 -6.49 -19.81
N GLU A 375 -5.86 -7.47 -19.20
CA GLU A 375 -7.21 -7.32 -18.63
C GLU A 375 -7.23 -6.38 -17.42
N ALA A 376 -6.16 -6.40 -16.62
CA ALA A 376 -6.01 -5.53 -15.46
C ALA A 376 -5.72 -4.06 -15.84
N LYS A 377 -5.29 -3.78 -17.08
CA LYS A 377 -5.14 -2.39 -17.56
C LYS A 377 -6.44 -1.60 -17.50
N LYS A 378 -7.58 -2.27 -17.69
CA LYS A 378 -8.91 -1.66 -17.57
C LYS A 378 -9.21 -1.14 -16.15
N ALA A 379 -8.53 -1.67 -15.14
CA ALA A 379 -8.63 -1.23 -13.76
C ALA A 379 -7.74 -0.03 -13.40
N VAL A 380 -7.04 0.53 -14.40
CA VAL A 380 -6.11 1.65 -14.23
C VAL A 380 -6.47 2.70 -15.26
N VAL A 381 -7.12 3.79 -14.85
CA VAL A 381 -7.55 4.87 -15.73
C VAL A 381 -6.71 6.11 -15.50
N TYR A 382 -6.12 6.60 -16.58
CA TYR A 382 -5.28 7.79 -16.61
C TYR A 382 -5.98 8.96 -17.28
N VAL A 383 -6.00 10.09 -16.61
CA VAL A 383 -6.50 11.37 -17.13
C VAL A 383 -5.31 12.25 -17.47
N ALA A 384 -5.11 12.52 -18.75
CA ALA A 384 -3.98 13.33 -19.24
C ALA A 384 -4.18 14.82 -18.98
N ASN A 385 -5.42 15.30 -19.04
CA ASN A 385 -5.77 16.68 -18.75
C ASN A 385 -7.16 16.71 -18.09
N ILE A 386 -7.19 17.12 -16.84
CA ILE A 386 -8.40 17.17 -16.02
C ILE A 386 -9.42 18.18 -16.61
N ASP A 387 -8.97 19.35 -17.06
CA ASP A 387 -9.90 20.37 -17.54
C ASP A 387 -10.57 19.96 -18.87
N THR A 388 -9.83 19.31 -19.77
CA THR A 388 -10.38 18.72 -20.98
C THR A 388 -11.34 17.57 -20.67
N ALA A 389 -11.00 16.73 -19.70
CA ALA A 389 -11.84 15.62 -19.30
C ALA A 389 -13.14 16.10 -18.61
N ILE A 390 -13.08 17.15 -17.80
CA ILE A 390 -14.26 17.80 -17.21
C ILE A 390 -15.17 18.35 -18.31
N ALA A 391 -14.59 19.02 -19.31
CA ALA A 391 -15.37 19.55 -20.44
C ALA A 391 -16.05 18.44 -21.24
N ALA A 392 -15.44 17.24 -21.35
CA ALA A 392 -16.04 16.12 -22.05
C ALA A 392 -17.26 15.51 -21.33
N ILE A 393 -17.31 15.56 -20.00
CA ILE A 393 -18.44 15.05 -19.21
C ILE A 393 -19.50 16.13 -18.97
N ALA A 394 -19.15 17.42 -19.07
CA ALA A 394 -20.02 18.51 -18.77
C ALA A 394 -21.19 18.59 -19.78
N LYS A 395 -22.39 18.80 -19.25
CA LYS A 395 -23.56 19.12 -20.06
C LYS A 395 -23.38 20.50 -20.67
N ALA A 396 -23.57 20.61 -21.99
CA ALA A 396 -23.50 21.84 -22.72
C ALA A 396 -24.58 22.86 -22.33
#